data_5002632db748c6a1bfd17b969d7a0959
#
_entry.id   5002632db748c6a1bfd17b969d7a0959
#
_cell.length_a   1.000
_cell.length_b   1.000
_cell.length_c   1.000
_cell.angle_alpha   90.00
_cell.angle_beta   90.00
_cell.angle_gamma   90.00
#
_symmetry.space_group_name_H-M   'P 1'
#
loop_
_entity.id
_entity.type
_entity.pdbx_description
1 polymer ?
#
loop_
_entity_poly.entity_id
_entity_poly.type
_entity_poly.pdbx_seq_one_letter_code
_entity_poly.pdbx_strand_id
1 'polypeptide(L)'
;MTRSQFIYYAMPLIVLFMALLQSTVATQLIVRGVKPDLVLIAVIVATLVYGGQGGLLWAFIGGIGIDLFSGGPFGASSLALMMATLVAALGYRILSRYHLLVPLGAAALGTLIYGLVYLGVLNALRTAAQLPLLAAYAIPQHYLPLWPTLQQIIIPEMFYNTTLVLFITPLLNRVPEQQEVERY
;
A
#
# COMPACT_ATOMS: atom_id res chain seq x y z
N MET A 1 -0.45 28.86 6.21
CA MET A 1 -0.55 27.39 5.98
C MET A 1 -0.73 26.72 7.33
N THR A 2 -1.81 26.01 7.53
CA THR A 2 -2.00 25.23 8.77
C THR A 2 -1.07 24.02 8.77
N ARG A 3 -0.71 23.50 9.95
CA ARG A 3 0.15 22.31 10.08
C ARG A 3 -0.37 21.12 9.29
N SER A 4 -1.69 20.95 9.20
CA SER A 4 -2.33 19.88 8.44
C SER A 4 -2.17 20.03 6.93
N GLN A 5 -2.27 21.26 6.40
CA GLN A 5 -2.03 21.52 4.99
C GLN A 5 -0.58 21.22 4.59
N PHE A 6 0.38 21.61 5.43
CA PHE A 6 1.79 21.31 5.19
C PHE A 6 2.04 19.80 5.08
N ILE A 7 1.50 19.01 6.02
CA ILE A 7 1.66 17.55 6.00
C ILE A 7 0.99 16.94 4.77
N TYR A 8 -0.20 17.42 4.40
CA TYR A 8 -0.91 16.94 3.20
C TYR A 8 -0.05 17.11 1.92
N TYR A 9 0.59 18.27 1.74
CA TYR A 9 1.45 18.53 0.59
C TYR A 9 2.83 17.86 0.69
N ALA A 10 3.29 17.53 1.90
CA ALA A 10 4.54 16.79 2.10
C ALA A 10 4.37 15.28 1.89
N MET A 11 3.15 14.73 1.99
CA MET A 11 2.89 13.30 1.87
C MET A 11 3.40 12.66 0.58
N PRO A 12 3.28 13.25 -0.61
CA PRO A 12 3.86 12.69 -1.82
C PRO A 12 5.37 12.44 -1.71
N LEU A 13 6.11 13.39 -1.11
CA LEU A 13 7.55 13.25 -0.89
C LEU A 13 7.85 12.15 0.14
N ILE A 14 7.06 12.08 1.22
CA ILE A 14 7.19 11.04 2.25
C ILE A 14 6.97 9.66 1.64
N VAL A 15 5.93 9.49 0.82
CA VAL A 15 5.60 8.22 0.19
C VAL A 15 6.66 7.80 -0.83
N LEU A 16 7.20 8.74 -1.63
CA LEU A 16 8.33 8.48 -2.51
C LEU A 16 9.60 8.11 -1.74
N PHE A 17 9.87 8.77 -0.62
CA PHE A 17 10.98 8.42 0.26
C PHE A 17 10.79 7.01 0.85
N MET A 18 9.56 6.64 1.25
CA MET A 18 9.26 5.29 1.70
C MET A 18 9.44 4.25 0.59
N ALA A 19 9.13 4.59 -0.68
CA ALA A 19 9.39 3.71 -1.82
C ALA A 19 10.90 3.48 -2.04
N LEU A 20 11.73 4.52 -1.88
CA LEU A 20 13.19 4.38 -1.87
C LEU A 20 13.68 3.50 -0.72
N LEU A 21 13.20 3.73 0.50
CA LEU A 21 13.53 2.90 1.66
C LEU A 21 13.09 1.44 1.45
N GLN A 22 11.92 1.22 0.85
CA GLN A 22 11.42 -0.11 0.57
C GLN A 22 12.29 -0.88 -0.43
N SER A 23 12.82 -0.19 -1.44
CA SER A 23 13.69 -0.82 -2.44
C SER A 23 15.12 -1.07 -1.93
N THR A 24 15.58 -0.32 -0.93
CA THR A 24 16.94 -0.40 -0.39
C THR A 24 17.00 -1.09 0.96
N VAL A 25 16.33 -0.54 1.97
CA VAL A 25 16.41 -0.98 3.38
C VAL A 25 15.49 -2.16 3.66
N ALA A 26 14.26 -2.17 3.15
CA ALA A 26 13.33 -3.26 3.41
C ALA A 26 13.82 -4.60 2.84
N THR A 27 14.70 -4.58 1.84
CA THR A 27 15.38 -5.78 1.32
C THR A 27 16.34 -6.42 2.32
N GLN A 28 16.79 -5.67 3.33
CA GLN A 28 17.62 -6.17 4.43
C GLN A 28 16.75 -6.71 5.59
N LEU A 29 15.48 -6.34 5.65
CA LEU A 29 14.54 -6.74 6.69
C LEU A 29 13.69 -7.96 6.27
N ILE A 30 14.28 -8.85 5.49
CA ILE A 30 13.60 -10.06 5.04
C ILE A 30 13.52 -11.07 6.18
N VAL A 31 12.30 -11.37 6.62
CA VAL A 31 12.02 -12.44 7.59
C VAL A 31 11.33 -13.58 6.86
N ARG A 32 11.97 -14.75 6.82
CA ARG A 32 11.46 -15.96 6.11
C ARG A 32 11.10 -15.72 4.64
N GLY A 33 11.84 -14.86 3.95
CA GLY A 33 11.61 -14.55 2.53
C GLY A 33 10.56 -13.47 2.27
N VAL A 34 9.98 -12.87 3.31
CA VAL A 34 8.96 -11.81 3.22
C VAL A 34 9.52 -10.51 3.79
N LYS A 35 9.25 -9.40 3.11
CA LYS A 35 9.64 -8.05 3.50
C LYS A 35 8.41 -7.21 3.86
N PRO A 36 8.56 -6.20 4.74
CA PRO A 36 7.49 -5.26 5.02
C PRO A 36 7.20 -4.38 3.81
N ASP A 37 5.93 -4.02 3.61
CA ASP A 37 5.53 -3.01 2.62
C ASP A 37 5.36 -1.64 3.30
N LEU A 38 6.47 -0.88 3.33
CA LEU A 38 6.51 0.42 3.99
C LEU A 38 5.60 1.45 3.32
N VAL A 39 5.47 1.39 2.00
CA VAL A 39 4.61 2.30 1.24
C VAL A 39 3.14 2.01 1.51
N LEU A 40 2.75 0.74 1.50
CA LEU A 40 1.39 0.32 1.83
C LEU A 40 1.01 0.79 3.24
N ILE A 41 1.87 0.56 4.23
CA ILE A 41 1.64 0.98 5.60
C ILE A 41 1.49 2.50 5.68
N ALA A 42 2.41 3.26 5.07
CA ALA A 42 2.37 4.72 5.07
C ALA A 42 1.08 5.27 4.44
N VAL A 43 0.67 4.71 3.30
CA VAL A 43 -0.56 5.11 2.59
C VAL A 43 -1.81 4.76 3.38
N ILE A 44 -1.91 3.55 3.94
CA ILE A 44 -3.06 3.14 4.77
C ILE A 44 -3.18 4.06 5.99
N VAL A 45 -2.08 4.26 6.71
CA VAL A 45 -2.03 5.14 7.88
C VAL A 45 -2.45 6.56 7.52
N ALA A 46 -1.89 7.11 6.45
CA ALA A 46 -2.24 8.44 5.98
C ALA A 46 -3.73 8.54 5.56
N THR A 47 -4.28 7.50 4.93
CA THR A 47 -5.69 7.42 4.55
C THR A 47 -6.60 7.43 5.77
N LEU A 48 -6.24 6.72 6.83
CA LEU A 48 -6.98 6.71 8.10
C LEU A 48 -6.91 8.05 8.86
N VAL A 49 -5.90 8.87 8.59
CA VAL A 49 -5.74 10.20 9.23
C VAL A 49 -6.37 11.31 8.40
N TYR A 50 -6.15 11.31 7.08
CA TYR A 50 -6.49 12.43 6.20
C TYR A 50 -7.67 12.14 5.25
N GLY A 51 -8.19 10.91 5.27
CA GLY A 51 -9.32 10.50 4.43
C GLY A 51 -8.92 9.93 3.07
N GLY A 52 -9.93 9.36 2.38
CA GLY A 52 -9.70 8.55 1.19
C GLY A 52 -9.24 9.32 -0.05
N GLN A 53 -9.64 10.59 -0.22
CA GLN A 53 -9.25 11.36 -1.43
C GLN A 53 -7.74 11.59 -1.48
N GLY A 54 -7.14 12.07 -0.38
CA GLY A 54 -5.69 12.19 -0.27
C GLY A 54 -5.00 10.83 -0.37
N GLY A 55 -5.55 9.81 0.32
CA GLY A 55 -5.03 8.45 0.29
C GLY A 55 -4.88 7.89 -1.11
N LEU A 56 -5.88 8.06 -1.98
CA LEU A 56 -5.82 7.59 -3.38
C LEU A 56 -4.71 8.27 -4.18
N LEU A 57 -4.54 9.59 -4.01
CA LEU A 57 -3.45 10.30 -4.67
C LEU A 57 -2.08 9.79 -4.22
N TRP A 58 -1.90 9.61 -2.92
CA TRP A 58 -0.64 9.10 -2.36
C TRP A 58 -0.38 7.64 -2.72
N ALA A 59 -1.44 6.81 -2.80
CA ALA A 59 -1.35 5.45 -3.31
C ALA A 59 -0.87 5.40 -4.77
N PHE A 60 -1.41 6.28 -5.61
CA PHE A 60 -0.99 6.39 -7.00
C PHE A 60 0.50 6.77 -7.12
N ILE A 61 0.91 7.85 -6.43
CA ILE A 61 2.30 8.34 -6.46
C ILE A 61 3.25 7.30 -5.87
N GLY A 62 2.90 6.70 -4.72
CA GLY A 62 3.71 5.69 -4.06
C GLY A 62 3.86 4.42 -4.89
N GLY A 63 2.79 3.99 -5.56
CA GLY A 63 2.84 2.85 -6.45
C GLY A 63 3.73 3.07 -7.66
N ILE A 64 3.67 4.26 -8.29
CA ILE A 64 4.63 4.63 -9.33
C ILE A 64 6.06 4.59 -8.79
N GLY A 65 6.29 5.11 -7.58
CA GLY A 65 7.60 5.04 -6.93
C GLY A 65 8.08 3.60 -6.75
N ILE A 66 7.22 2.70 -6.26
CA ILE A 66 7.56 1.28 -6.12
C ILE A 66 7.94 0.69 -7.49
N ASP A 67 7.11 0.88 -8.51
CA ASP A 67 7.34 0.30 -9.83
C ASP A 67 8.65 0.81 -10.45
N LEU A 68 8.95 2.10 -10.27
CA LEU A 68 10.18 2.72 -10.76
C LEU A 68 11.44 2.15 -10.09
N PHE A 69 11.38 1.94 -8.76
CA PHE A 69 12.54 1.48 -7.98
C PHE A 69 12.67 -0.04 -7.91
N SER A 70 11.58 -0.80 -8.11
CA SER A 70 11.60 -2.27 -8.08
C SER A 70 11.77 -2.92 -9.45
N GLY A 71 11.63 -2.15 -10.54
CA GLY A 71 11.67 -2.69 -11.89
C GLY A 71 10.48 -3.57 -12.26
N GLY A 72 9.37 -3.44 -11.52
CA GLY A 72 8.10 -4.12 -11.81
C GLY A 72 7.36 -3.51 -13.01
N PRO A 73 6.25 -4.13 -13.43
CA PRO A 73 5.39 -3.58 -14.49
C PRO A 73 4.82 -2.23 -14.05
N PHE A 74 5.06 -1.19 -14.85
CA PHE A 74 4.68 0.17 -14.53
C PHE A 74 3.17 0.31 -14.34
N GLY A 75 2.74 0.85 -13.21
CA GLY A 75 1.34 1.03 -12.83
C GLY A 75 0.72 -0.14 -12.05
N ALA A 76 1.38 -1.29 -11.98
CA ALA A 76 0.86 -2.46 -11.27
C ALA A 76 0.72 -2.21 -9.77
N SER A 77 1.77 -1.67 -9.12
CA SER A 77 1.74 -1.31 -7.70
C SER A 77 0.80 -0.14 -7.44
N SER A 78 0.69 0.82 -8.37
CA SER A 78 -0.26 1.94 -8.24
C SER A 78 -1.70 1.43 -8.18
N LEU A 79 -2.09 0.55 -9.10
CA LEU A 79 -3.43 -0.03 -9.11
C LEU A 79 -3.71 -0.82 -7.83
N ALA A 80 -2.75 -1.66 -7.41
CA ALA A 80 -2.88 -2.48 -6.22
C ALA A 80 -2.98 -1.64 -4.94
N LEU A 81 -2.15 -0.59 -4.78
CA LEU A 81 -2.22 0.35 -3.66
C LEU A 81 -3.51 1.14 -3.63
N MET A 82 -4.01 1.61 -4.79
CA MET A 82 -5.28 2.32 -4.84
C MET A 82 -6.44 1.44 -4.39
N MET A 83 -6.48 0.16 -4.79
CA MET A 83 -7.50 -0.79 -4.34
C MET A 83 -7.42 -1.06 -2.84
N ALA A 84 -6.21 -1.24 -2.29
CA ALA A 84 -6.00 -1.37 -0.85
C ALA A 84 -6.45 -0.11 -0.08
N THR A 85 -6.16 1.07 -0.63
CA THR A 85 -6.55 2.36 -0.07
C THR A 85 -8.06 2.56 -0.03
N LEU A 86 -8.79 2.11 -1.05
CA LEU A 86 -10.27 2.16 -1.04
C LEU A 86 -10.85 1.40 0.15
N VAL A 87 -10.29 0.24 0.48
CA VAL A 87 -10.73 -0.55 1.64
C VAL A 87 -10.40 0.16 2.95
N ALA A 88 -9.21 0.76 3.07
CA ALA A 88 -8.85 1.57 4.23
C ALA A 88 -9.78 2.79 4.38
N ALA A 89 -10.14 3.44 3.26
CA ALA A 89 -11.06 4.58 3.24
C ALA A 89 -12.50 4.21 3.66
N LEU A 90 -12.96 2.99 3.36
CA LEU A 90 -14.23 2.48 3.88
C LEU A 90 -14.17 2.30 5.38
N GLY A 91 -13.07 1.77 5.92
CA GLY A 91 -12.85 1.65 7.36
C GLY A 91 -12.91 3.00 8.07
N TYR A 92 -12.31 4.04 7.48
CA TYR A 92 -12.37 5.41 7.99
C TYR A 92 -13.79 5.98 8.09
N ARG A 93 -14.69 5.64 7.15
CA ARG A 93 -16.07 6.14 7.12
C ARG A 93 -17.00 5.44 8.10
N ILE A 94 -16.74 4.16 8.39
CA ILE A 94 -17.68 3.29 9.13
C ILE A 94 -17.33 3.21 10.60
N LEU A 95 -16.04 3.19 10.95
CA LEU A 95 -15.56 3.01 12.32
C LEU A 95 -14.64 4.15 12.74
N SER A 96 -14.71 4.50 14.04
CA SER A 96 -13.74 5.44 14.61
C SER A 96 -12.32 4.88 14.55
N ARG A 97 -11.38 5.64 14.01
CA ARG A 97 -9.96 5.27 13.92
C ARG A 97 -9.27 5.03 15.28
N TYR A 98 -9.91 5.50 16.36
CA TYR A 98 -9.41 5.28 17.73
C TYR A 98 -9.59 3.84 18.22
N HIS A 99 -10.44 3.05 17.57
CA HIS A 99 -10.48 1.63 17.83
C HIS A 99 -9.28 0.93 17.19
N LEU A 100 -8.47 0.28 17.99
CA LEU A 100 -7.27 -0.46 17.58
C LEU A 100 -7.53 -1.42 16.40
N LEU A 101 -8.74 -1.98 16.33
CA LEU A 101 -9.14 -2.91 15.26
C LEU A 101 -9.21 -2.26 13.87
N VAL A 102 -9.43 -0.94 13.79
CA VAL A 102 -9.55 -0.24 12.49
C VAL A 102 -8.23 -0.20 11.74
N PRO A 103 -7.13 0.33 12.31
CA PRO A 103 -5.84 0.33 11.63
C PRO A 103 -5.29 -1.07 11.39
N LEU A 104 -5.51 -2.00 12.32
CA LEU A 104 -5.08 -3.39 12.14
C LEU A 104 -5.86 -4.09 11.01
N GLY A 105 -7.19 -3.95 11.01
CA GLY A 105 -8.04 -4.50 9.95
C GLY A 105 -7.74 -3.87 8.58
N ALA A 106 -7.53 -2.55 8.52
CA ALA A 106 -7.15 -1.85 7.30
C ALA A 106 -5.78 -2.33 6.77
N ALA A 107 -4.80 -2.55 7.65
CA ALA A 107 -3.49 -3.09 7.26
C ALA A 107 -3.59 -4.53 6.76
N ALA A 108 -4.32 -5.39 7.48
CA ALA A 108 -4.48 -6.80 7.10
C ALA A 108 -5.22 -6.93 5.76
N LEU A 109 -6.41 -6.33 5.64
CA LEU A 109 -7.21 -6.37 4.42
C LEU A 109 -6.53 -5.61 3.27
N GLY A 110 -5.89 -4.48 3.56
CA GLY A 110 -5.14 -3.71 2.57
C GLY A 110 -3.98 -4.52 1.98
N THR A 111 -3.19 -5.21 2.81
CA THR A 111 -2.09 -6.08 2.34
C THR A 111 -2.64 -7.24 1.52
N LEU A 112 -3.72 -7.88 1.96
CA LEU A 112 -4.34 -8.98 1.24
C LEU A 112 -4.81 -8.53 -0.15
N ILE A 113 -5.51 -7.40 -0.23
CA ILE A 113 -6.02 -6.86 -1.49
C ILE A 113 -4.88 -6.40 -2.38
N TYR A 114 -3.89 -5.71 -1.83
CA TYR A 114 -2.69 -5.30 -2.57
C TYR A 114 -2.03 -6.52 -3.24
N GLY A 115 -1.75 -7.56 -2.46
CA GLY A 115 -1.11 -8.78 -2.96
C GLY A 115 -1.94 -9.49 -4.03
N LEU A 116 -3.25 -9.62 -3.83
CA LEU A 116 -4.15 -10.27 -4.80
C LEU A 116 -4.29 -9.46 -6.09
N VAL A 117 -4.45 -8.14 -6.00
CA VAL A 117 -4.55 -7.28 -7.19
C VAL A 117 -3.24 -7.26 -7.94
N TYR A 118 -2.11 -7.11 -7.26
CA TYR A 118 -0.79 -7.13 -7.87
C TYR A 118 -0.52 -8.46 -8.59
N LEU A 119 -0.81 -9.59 -7.94
CA LEU A 119 -0.70 -10.91 -8.55
C LEU A 119 -1.64 -11.07 -9.75
N GLY A 120 -2.87 -10.56 -9.66
CA GLY A 120 -3.83 -10.54 -10.75
C GLY A 120 -3.33 -9.76 -11.96
N VAL A 121 -2.75 -8.56 -11.73
CA VAL A 121 -2.16 -7.73 -12.79
C VAL A 121 -0.99 -8.46 -13.46
N LEU A 122 -0.08 -9.06 -12.68
CA LEU A 122 1.05 -9.83 -13.23
C LEU A 122 0.59 -10.99 -14.12
N ASN A 123 -0.39 -11.76 -13.65
CA ASN A 123 -0.93 -12.88 -14.43
C ASN A 123 -1.69 -12.41 -15.68
N ALA A 124 -2.44 -11.30 -15.60
CA ALA A 124 -3.12 -10.70 -16.75
C ALA A 124 -2.13 -10.19 -17.80
N LEU A 125 -1.07 -9.47 -17.39
CA LEU A 125 -0.02 -9.00 -18.28
C LEU A 125 0.70 -10.17 -18.97
N ARG A 126 0.98 -11.24 -18.22
CA ARG A 126 1.56 -12.46 -18.79
C ARG A 126 0.66 -13.09 -19.86
N THR A 127 -0.64 -13.19 -19.59
CA THR A 127 -1.59 -13.73 -20.58
C THR A 127 -1.64 -12.84 -21.81
N ALA A 128 -1.63 -11.52 -21.62
CA ALA A 128 -1.58 -10.54 -22.70
C ALA A 128 -0.28 -10.63 -23.53
N ALA A 129 0.86 -10.93 -22.88
CA ALA A 129 2.14 -11.10 -23.57
C ALA A 129 2.21 -12.27 -24.54
N GLN A 130 1.30 -13.24 -24.40
CA GLN A 130 1.16 -14.34 -25.37
C GLN A 130 0.54 -13.88 -26.70
N LEU A 131 -0.02 -12.67 -26.75
CA LEU A 131 -0.52 -12.06 -27.98
C LEU A 131 0.67 -11.57 -28.83
N PRO A 132 0.69 -11.86 -30.14
CA PRO A 132 1.82 -11.50 -31.03
C PRO A 132 2.21 -10.03 -31.02
N LEU A 133 1.23 -9.13 -30.79
CA LEU A 133 1.41 -7.68 -30.71
C LEU A 133 2.21 -7.22 -29.47
N LEU A 134 2.19 -8.00 -28.39
CA LEU A 134 2.78 -7.64 -27.10
C LEU A 134 4.01 -8.49 -26.76
N ALA A 135 4.38 -9.45 -27.60
CA ALA A 135 5.53 -10.33 -27.40
C ALA A 135 6.89 -9.58 -27.33
N ALA A 136 6.93 -8.33 -27.80
CA ALA A 136 8.13 -7.48 -27.75
C ALA A 136 8.37 -6.84 -26.36
N TYR A 137 7.38 -6.84 -25.46
CA TYR A 137 7.54 -6.29 -24.13
C TYR A 137 8.13 -7.34 -23.19
N ALA A 138 9.15 -6.93 -22.41
CA ALA A 138 9.79 -7.77 -21.39
C ALA A 138 8.85 -7.99 -20.22
N ILE A 139 7.93 -8.95 -20.35
CA ILE A 139 6.97 -9.32 -19.30
C ILE A 139 7.53 -10.52 -18.53
N PRO A 140 7.42 -10.56 -17.18
CA PRO A 140 7.88 -11.68 -16.39
C PRO A 140 7.27 -13.01 -16.89
N GLN A 141 8.13 -13.93 -17.32
CA GLN A 141 7.69 -15.19 -17.96
C GLN A 141 7.23 -16.26 -16.94
N HIS A 142 7.53 -16.04 -15.63
CA HIS A 142 7.22 -17.02 -14.60
C HIS A 142 5.77 -16.92 -14.15
N TYR A 143 5.07 -18.02 -14.25
CA TYR A 143 3.73 -18.15 -13.67
C TYR A 143 3.81 -18.15 -12.14
N LEU A 144 3.12 -17.21 -11.52
CA LEU A 144 2.96 -17.16 -10.07
C LEU A 144 1.61 -17.81 -9.72
N PRO A 145 1.61 -19.06 -9.25
CA PRO A 145 0.39 -19.75 -8.89
C PRO A 145 -0.26 -19.05 -7.69
N LEU A 146 -1.58 -18.83 -7.79
CA LEU A 146 -2.32 -18.05 -6.80
C LEU A 146 -2.16 -18.62 -5.38
N TRP A 147 -2.39 -19.93 -5.22
CA TRP A 147 -2.45 -20.56 -3.90
C TRP A 147 -1.09 -20.59 -3.17
N PRO A 148 0.01 -21.04 -3.77
CA PRO A 148 1.32 -20.94 -3.15
C PRO A 148 1.75 -19.51 -2.83
N THR A 149 1.49 -18.56 -3.72
CA THR A 149 1.84 -17.14 -3.50
C THR A 149 1.04 -16.56 -2.33
N LEU A 150 -0.25 -16.89 -2.23
CA LEU A 150 -1.09 -16.47 -1.13
C LEU A 150 -0.54 -16.96 0.21
N GLN A 151 -0.22 -18.26 0.30
CA GLN A 151 0.22 -18.88 1.57
C GLN A 151 1.65 -18.51 1.97
N GLN A 152 2.57 -18.40 1.00
CA GLN A 152 3.99 -18.26 1.26
C GLN A 152 4.46 -16.80 1.28
N ILE A 153 3.69 -15.88 0.65
CA ILE A 153 4.08 -14.48 0.53
C ILE A 153 3.01 -13.57 1.14
N ILE A 154 1.78 -13.59 0.61
CA ILE A 154 0.77 -12.58 0.96
C ILE A 154 0.30 -12.70 2.42
N ILE A 155 0.03 -13.92 2.91
CA ILE A 155 -0.40 -14.12 4.29
C ILE A 155 0.71 -13.75 5.30
N PRO A 156 1.96 -14.21 5.16
CA PRO A 156 3.04 -13.79 6.04
C PRO A 156 3.30 -12.27 5.98
N GLU A 157 3.23 -11.64 4.80
CA GLU A 157 3.35 -10.20 4.64
C GLU A 157 2.22 -9.44 5.35
N MET A 158 1.00 -9.94 5.27
CA MET A 158 -0.16 -9.40 5.99
C MET A 158 0.09 -9.39 7.51
N PHE A 159 0.58 -10.49 8.08
CA PHE A 159 0.93 -10.53 9.51
C PHE A 159 2.06 -9.56 9.84
N TYR A 160 3.08 -9.47 8.98
CA TYR A 160 4.20 -8.56 9.20
C TYR A 160 3.74 -7.10 9.21
N ASN A 161 3.02 -6.69 8.16
CA ASN A 161 2.50 -5.33 8.03
C ASN A 161 1.52 -4.96 9.16
N THR A 162 0.63 -5.88 9.53
CA THR A 162 -0.30 -5.68 10.65
C THR A 162 0.43 -5.51 11.98
N THR A 163 1.49 -6.29 12.21
CA THR A 163 2.32 -6.15 13.42
C THR A 163 3.01 -4.79 13.45
N LEU A 164 3.56 -4.31 12.33
CA LEU A 164 4.16 -2.98 12.26
C LEU A 164 3.14 -1.87 12.53
N VAL A 165 1.93 -1.99 11.97
CA VAL A 165 0.85 -1.02 12.22
C VAL A 165 0.42 -1.03 13.68
N LEU A 166 0.44 -2.17 14.36
CA LEU A 166 0.17 -2.25 15.81
C LEU A 166 1.11 -1.34 16.61
N PHE A 167 2.41 -1.33 16.28
CA PHE A 167 3.39 -0.46 16.93
C PHE A 167 3.23 1.02 16.54
N ILE A 168 2.73 1.31 15.35
CA ILE A 168 2.51 2.68 14.86
C ILE A 168 1.21 3.27 15.42
N THR A 169 0.20 2.46 15.71
CA THR A 169 -1.13 2.91 16.16
C THR A 169 -1.12 3.86 17.36
N PRO A 170 -0.30 3.66 18.43
CA PRO A 170 -0.24 4.60 19.54
C PRO A 170 0.22 6.02 19.13
N LEU A 171 1.04 6.11 18.07
CA LEU A 171 1.46 7.40 17.52
C LEU A 171 0.31 8.06 16.73
N LEU A 172 -0.51 7.27 16.03
CA LEU A 172 -1.68 7.77 15.28
C LEU A 172 -2.68 8.45 16.20
N ASN A 173 -2.91 7.91 17.38
CA ASN A 173 -3.85 8.46 18.35
C ASN A 173 -3.44 9.84 18.91
N ARG A 174 -2.18 10.28 18.65
CA ARG A 174 -1.69 11.62 19.01
C ARG A 174 -1.93 12.68 17.94
N VAL A 175 -2.39 12.27 16.74
CA VAL A 175 -2.69 13.19 15.64
C VAL A 175 -4.15 13.64 15.73
N PRO A 176 -4.45 14.96 15.89
CA PRO A 176 -5.82 15.45 16.01
C PRO A 176 -6.62 15.21 14.71
N GLU A 177 -7.93 14.98 14.85
CA GLU A 177 -8.84 14.81 13.70
C GLU A 177 -9.05 16.11 12.93
N GLN A 178 -9.09 16.02 11.60
CA GLN A 178 -9.40 17.18 10.74
C GLN A 178 -10.89 17.50 10.67
N GLN A 179 -11.77 16.60 11.11
CA GLN A 179 -13.22 16.80 11.02
C GLN A 179 -13.78 17.93 11.91
N GLU A 180 -13.00 18.39 12.90
CA GLU A 180 -13.44 19.54 13.74
C GLU A 180 -13.26 20.90 13.07
N VAL A 181 -12.50 21.01 11.99
CA VAL A 181 -12.15 22.28 11.35
C VAL A 181 -13.21 22.75 10.32
N GLU A 182 -14.06 21.85 9.82
CA GLU A 182 -15.09 22.19 8.83
C GLU A 182 -16.45 22.60 9.46
N ARG A 183 -16.56 22.65 10.78
CA ARG A 183 -17.82 23.01 11.48
C ARG A 183 -17.85 24.42 12.07
N TYR A 184 -16.88 25.30 11.75
CA TYR A 184 -16.89 26.69 12.17
C TYR A 184 -16.72 27.64 10.99
#